data_55514186b38ac20ff90fedabcb15210b
#
_entry.id   55514186b38ac20ff90fedabcb15210b
#
_cell.length_a   1.000
_cell.length_b   1.000
_cell.length_c   1.000
_cell.angle_alpha   90.00
_cell.angle_beta   90.00
_cell.angle_gamma   90.00
#
_symmetry.space_group_name_H-M   'P 1'
#
loop_
_entity.id
_entity.type
_entity.pdbx_description
1 polymer ?
#
loop_
_entity_poly.entity_id
_entity_poly.type
_entity_poly.pdbx_seq_one_letter_code
_entity_poly.pdbx_strand_id
1 'polypeptide(L)'
;MAGNLSEGLQAFLHDSISSYEELEALLLLVGASHRSWTDDELAEALQVQVERIEPALDALASVEGLLAVDNQGGRRRFQYAPKNELLRQVVGELATAYVEQRLAIMQLMSTNALNRVRSVAIRGLANAFRVQRPKK
;
A
#
# COMPACT_ATOMS: atom_id res chain seq x y z
N MET A 1 -14.88 -5.61 -19.33
CA MET A 1 -14.95 -6.87 -18.69
C MET A 1 -14.72 -6.74 -17.21
N ALA A 2 -15.56 -7.34 -16.42
CA ALA A 2 -15.42 -7.27 -14.97
C ALA A 2 -14.07 -7.85 -14.57
N GLY A 3 -13.42 -7.21 -13.62
CA GLY A 3 -12.13 -7.67 -13.15
C GLY A 3 -10.95 -7.17 -13.96
N ASN A 4 -11.21 -6.43 -15.02
CA ASN A 4 -10.11 -5.89 -15.81
C ASN A 4 -9.66 -4.57 -15.22
N LEU A 5 -8.55 -4.62 -14.52
CA LEU A 5 -7.92 -3.42 -13.98
C LEU A 5 -6.88 -2.95 -14.99
N SER A 6 -6.71 -1.63 -15.09
CA SER A 6 -5.72 -1.09 -16.01
C SER A 6 -4.32 -1.53 -15.62
N GLU A 7 -3.41 -1.53 -16.58
CA GLU A 7 -2.03 -1.88 -16.30
C GLU A 7 -1.39 -0.95 -15.28
N GLY A 8 -1.73 0.33 -15.37
CA GLY A 8 -1.21 1.31 -14.41
C GLY A 8 -1.67 1.02 -12.99
N LEU A 9 -2.94 0.66 -12.84
CA LEU A 9 -3.46 0.31 -11.52
C LEU A 9 -2.84 -0.98 -11.01
N GLN A 10 -2.69 -1.98 -11.87
CA GLN A 10 -2.05 -3.22 -11.48
C GLN A 10 -0.61 -2.99 -11.02
N ALA A 11 0.13 -2.16 -11.76
CA ALA A 11 1.50 -1.83 -11.39
C ALA A 11 1.56 -1.09 -10.07
N PHE A 12 0.64 -0.14 -9.86
CA PHE A 12 0.60 0.61 -8.62
C PHE A 12 0.36 -0.31 -7.43
N LEU A 13 -0.59 -1.22 -7.55
CA LEU A 13 -0.89 -2.16 -6.48
C LEU A 13 0.30 -3.09 -6.22
N HIS A 14 0.95 -3.54 -7.28
CA HIS A 14 2.09 -4.42 -7.14
C HIS A 14 3.28 -3.72 -6.47
N ASP A 15 3.54 -2.48 -6.87
CA ASP A 15 4.76 -1.78 -6.46
C ASP A 15 4.60 -1.01 -5.17
N SER A 16 3.39 -0.53 -4.88
CA SER A 16 3.20 0.48 -3.84
C SER A 16 2.30 0.02 -2.70
N ILE A 17 1.46 -0.97 -2.91
CA ILE A 17 0.50 -1.41 -1.89
C ILE A 17 0.77 -2.88 -1.58
N SER A 18 1.28 -3.15 -0.40
CA SER A 18 1.69 -4.50 -0.04
C SER A 18 0.80 -5.15 1.02
N SER A 19 -0.13 -4.40 1.60
CA SER A 19 -1.01 -4.98 2.63
C SER A 19 -2.40 -4.39 2.52
N TYR A 20 -3.34 -5.10 3.11
CA TYR A 20 -4.72 -4.66 3.15
C TYR A 20 -4.85 -3.39 3.98
N GLU A 21 -4.08 -3.28 5.05
CA GLU A 21 -4.08 -2.08 5.88
C GLU A 21 -3.62 -0.86 5.08
N GLU A 22 -2.62 -1.03 4.23
CA GLU A 22 -2.17 0.07 3.36
C GLU A 22 -3.28 0.50 2.41
N LEU A 23 -3.97 -0.47 1.83
CA LEU A 23 -5.06 -0.17 0.91
C LEU A 23 -6.18 0.59 1.61
N GLU A 24 -6.61 0.11 2.76
CA GLU A 24 -7.70 0.75 3.48
C GLU A 24 -7.32 2.13 3.99
N ALA A 25 -6.09 2.28 4.47
CA ALA A 25 -5.62 3.59 4.92
C ALA A 25 -5.58 4.58 3.77
N LEU A 26 -5.08 4.15 2.63
CA LEU A 26 -5.02 5.02 1.46
C LEU A 26 -6.42 5.44 1.02
N LEU A 27 -7.35 4.50 0.97
CA LEU A 27 -8.72 4.81 0.53
C LEU A 27 -9.41 5.78 1.50
N LEU A 28 -9.14 5.64 2.80
CA LEU A 28 -9.67 6.57 3.77
C LEU A 28 -9.10 7.96 3.58
N LEU A 29 -7.79 8.05 3.35
CA LEU A 29 -7.14 9.33 3.11
C LEU A 29 -7.67 9.99 1.84
N VAL A 30 -7.90 9.21 0.80
CA VAL A 30 -8.45 9.71 -0.46
C VAL A 30 -9.87 10.22 -0.26
N GLY A 31 -10.69 9.48 0.47
CA GLY A 31 -12.07 9.86 0.70
C GLY A 31 -12.23 11.13 1.52
N ALA A 32 -11.22 11.46 2.31
CA ALA A 32 -11.24 12.68 3.11
C ALA A 32 -9.97 13.49 2.85
N SER A 33 -9.70 13.75 1.58
CA SER A 33 -8.48 14.40 1.14
C SER A 33 -8.37 15.85 1.59
N HIS A 34 -9.46 16.41 2.09
CA HIS A 34 -9.49 17.80 2.53
C HIS A 34 -8.89 18.00 3.92
N ARG A 35 -8.53 16.92 4.62
CA ARG A 35 -8.00 17.04 5.98
C ARG A 35 -6.79 16.13 6.15
N SER A 36 -6.00 16.44 7.17
CA SER A 36 -4.91 15.56 7.59
C SER A 36 -5.40 14.68 8.74
N TRP A 37 -4.71 13.55 8.91
CA TRP A 37 -5.05 12.52 9.89
C TRP A 37 -3.82 12.14 10.68
N THR A 38 -3.99 11.91 11.98
CA THR A 38 -2.93 11.28 12.77
C THR A 38 -3.06 9.77 12.69
N ASP A 39 -1.99 9.07 13.12
CA ASP A 39 -2.02 7.61 13.23
C ASP A 39 -3.23 7.14 14.03
N ASP A 40 -3.42 7.78 15.19
CA ASP A 40 -4.51 7.39 16.09
C ASP A 40 -5.86 7.57 15.44
N GLU A 41 -6.05 8.66 14.72
CA GLU A 41 -7.31 8.93 14.06
C GLU A 41 -7.60 7.90 12.97
N LEU A 42 -6.57 7.54 12.21
CA LEU A 42 -6.74 6.53 11.17
C LEU A 42 -7.01 5.16 11.76
N ALA A 43 -6.30 4.81 12.82
CA ALA A 43 -6.51 3.53 13.48
C ALA A 43 -7.93 3.42 14.01
N GLU A 44 -8.42 4.49 14.63
CA GLU A 44 -9.78 4.50 15.16
C GLU A 44 -10.82 4.38 14.05
N ALA A 45 -10.63 5.13 12.97
CA ALA A 45 -11.57 5.10 11.85
C ALA A 45 -11.64 3.71 11.20
N LEU A 46 -10.51 3.03 11.13
CA LEU A 46 -10.44 1.70 10.53
C LEU A 46 -10.67 0.58 11.54
N GLN A 47 -10.80 0.93 12.80
CA GLN A 47 -11.03 -0.04 13.89
C GLN A 47 -9.94 -1.08 13.98
N VAL A 48 -8.70 -0.61 13.90
CA VAL A 48 -7.52 -1.44 14.08
C VAL A 48 -6.65 -0.81 15.14
N GLN A 49 -5.71 -1.59 15.67
CA GLN A 49 -4.75 -1.07 16.63
C GLN A 49 -3.75 -0.17 15.93
N VAL A 50 -3.29 0.87 16.63
CA VAL A 50 -2.36 1.83 16.04
C VAL A 50 -1.07 1.14 15.61
N GLU A 51 -0.64 0.11 16.33
CA GLU A 51 0.56 -0.64 15.98
C GLU A 51 0.44 -1.33 14.62
N ARG A 52 -0.76 -1.61 14.17
CA ARG A 52 -0.97 -2.21 12.86
C ARG A 52 -1.00 -1.19 11.76
N ILE A 53 -1.45 0.03 12.06
CA ILE A 53 -1.57 1.06 11.03
C ILE A 53 -0.24 1.80 10.81
N GLU A 54 0.61 1.86 11.82
CA GLU A 54 1.87 2.59 11.69
C GLU A 54 2.76 2.08 10.56
N PRO A 55 3.00 0.76 10.43
CA PRO A 55 3.80 0.29 9.30
C PRO A 55 3.15 0.57 7.97
N ALA A 56 1.81 0.51 7.90
CA ALA A 56 1.09 0.81 6.67
C ALA A 56 1.27 2.27 6.28
N LEU A 57 1.22 3.17 7.26
CA LEU A 57 1.41 4.59 6.99
C LEU A 57 2.85 4.90 6.59
N ASP A 58 3.81 4.22 7.21
CA ASP A 58 5.21 4.36 6.80
C ASP A 58 5.39 3.94 5.35
N ALA A 59 4.77 2.83 4.96
CA ALA A 59 4.86 2.34 3.59
C ALA A 59 4.23 3.32 2.62
N LEU A 60 3.05 3.85 2.94
CA LEU A 60 2.38 4.82 2.09
C LEU A 60 3.18 6.11 1.99
N ALA A 61 3.76 6.54 3.10
CA ALA A 61 4.56 7.76 3.10
C ALA A 61 5.83 7.61 2.27
N SER A 62 6.28 6.39 2.08
CA SER A 62 7.48 6.14 1.28
C SER A 62 7.18 6.20 -0.22
N VAL A 63 5.92 6.19 -0.62
CA VAL A 63 5.56 6.36 -2.03
C VAL A 63 5.72 7.82 -2.39
N GLU A 64 6.65 8.11 -3.26
CA GLU A 64 7.02 9.48 -3.56
C GLU A 64 5.84 10.25 -4.14
N GLY A 65 5.54 11.41 -3.54
CA GLY A 65 4.52 12.30 -4.06
C GLY A 65 3.09 11.90 -3.78
N LEU A 66 2.88 10.88 -2.95
CA LEU A 66 1.52 10.41 -2.67
C LEU A 66 0.87 11.16 -1.51
N LEU A 67 1.57 11.28 -0.39
CA LEU A 67 1.03 11.89 0.81
C LEU A 67 1.85 13.11 1.21
N ALA A 68 1.17 14.09 1.79
CA ALA A 68 1.82 15.14 2.54
C ALA A 68 1.94 14.66 3.98
N VAL A 69 3.14 14.68 4.52
CA VAL A 69 3.38 14.25 5.89
C VAL A 69 3.91 15.45 6.67
N ASP A 70 3.23 15.77 7.76
CA ASP A 70 3.58 16.88 8.60
C ASP A 70 3.86 16.36 10.00
N ASN A 71 4.91 16.90 10.62
CA ASN A 71 5.35 16.41 11.91
C ASN A 71 5.29 17.52 12.94
N GLN A 72 4.09 17.90 13.32
CA GLN A 72 3.86 18.98 14.25
C GLN A 72 3.59 18.45 15.65
N GLY A 73 4.23 19.07 16.63
CA GLY A 73 3.97 18.70 18.01
C GLY A 73 4.33 17.27 18.36
N GLY A 74 5.28 16.70 17.63
CA GLY A 74 5.69 15.32 17.84
C GLY A 74 4.74 14.28 17.28
N ARG A 75 3.69 14.71 16.61
CA ARG A 75 2.73 13.80 15.98
C ARG A 75 2.78 13.94 14.48
N ARG A 76 2.79 12.82 13.80
CA ARG A 76 2.73 12.83 12.33
C ARG A 76 1.29 13.00 11.89
N ARG A 77 1.11 13.81 10.86
CA ARG A 77 -0.18 13.96 10.21
C ARG A 77 -0.01 13.64 8.74
N PHE A 78 -0.96 12.92 8.22
CA PHE A 78 -0.92 12.42 6.84
C PHE A 78 -2.11 12.97 6.08
N GLN A 79 -1.88 13.39 4.86
CA GLN A 79 -2.96 13.89 4.01
C GLN A 79 -2.68 13.44 2.58
N TYR A 80 -3.72 12.98 1.90
CA TYR A 80 -3.59 12.61 0.49
C TYR A 80 -3.34 13.86 -0.32
N ALA A 81 -2.21 13.90 -1.01
CA ALA A 81 -1.81 15.09 -1.76
C ALA A 81 -0.91 14.67 -2.93
N PRO A 82 -1.49 14.04 -3.96
CA PRO A 82 -0.68 13.54 -5.08
C PRO A 82 -0.01 14.69 -5.81
N LYS A 83 1.28 14.54 -6.09
CA LYS A 83 2.06 15.60 -6.68
C LYS A 83 2.06 15.59 -8.20
N ASN A 84 1.62 14.49 -8.81
CA ASN A 84 1.53 14.46 -10.27
C ASN A 84 0.21 13.86 -10.72
N GLU A 85 -0.12 14.12 -11.97
CA GLU A 85 -1.41 13.75 -12.50
C GLU A 85 -1.56 12.24 -12.69
N LEU A 86 -0.47 11.58 -13.05
CA LEU A 86 -0.52 10.12 -13.22
C LEU A 86 -0.88 9.42 -11.92
N LEU A 87 -0.27 9.88 -10.83
CA LEU A 87 -0.54 9.30 -9.52
C LEU A 87 -1.98 9.58 -9.12
N ARG A 88 -2.45 10.81 -9.35
CA ARG A 88 -3.83 11.18 -9.04
C ARG A 88 -4.81 10.30 -9.81
N GLN A 89 -4.53 10.06 -11.09
CA GLN A 89 -5.41 9.25 -11.92
C GLN A 89 -5.45 7.79 -11.46
N VAL A 90 -4.30 7.21 -11.16
CA VAL A 90 -4.26 5.79 -10.80
C VAL A 90 -4.92 5.57 -9.44
N VAL A 91 -4.74 6.50 -8.50
CA VAL A 91 -5.39 6.38 -7.20
C VAL A 91 -6.90 6.58 -7.32
N GLY A 92 -7.32 7.50 -8.18
CA GLY A 92 -8.75 7.67 -8.47
C GLY A 92 -9.35 6.42 -9.08
N GLU A 93 -8.61 5.79 -9.97
CA GLU A 93 -9.01 4.51 -10.56
C GLU A 93 -9.14 3.43 -9.48
N LEU A 94 -8.20 3.40 -8.56
CA LEU A 94 -8.23 2.45 -7.45
C LEU A 94 -9.48 2.64 -6.60
N ALA A 95 -9.80 3.89 -6.27
CA ALA A 95 -10.97 4.17 -5.44
C ALA A 95 -12.25 3.70 -6.13
N THR A 96 -12.37 3.95 -7.43
CA THR A 96 -13.52 3.51 -8.20
C THR A 96 -13.58 1.98 -8.28
N ALA A 97 -12.45 1.36 -8.58
CA ALA A 97 -12.36 -0.09 -8.72
C ALA A 97 -12.65 -0.78 -7.39
N TYR A 98 -12.29 -0.18 -6.28
CA TYR A 98 -12.56 -0.78 -4.98
C TYR A 98 -14.06 -0.89 -4.72
N VAL A 99 -14.83 0.07 -5.23
CA VAL A 99 -16.29 0.02 -5.11
C VAL A 99 -16.90 -0.95 -6.11
N GLU A 100 -16.43 -0.90 -7.35
CA GLU A 100 -17.08 -1.62 -8.46
C GLU A 100 -16.50 -3.00 -8.71
N GLN A 101 -15.23 -3.20 -8.41
CA GLN A 101 -14.51 -4.43 -8.71
C GLN A 101 -13.68 -4.89 -7.52
N ARG A 102 -14.31 -4.86 -6.37
CA ARG A 102 -13.61 -5.16 -5.11
C ARG A 102 -12.95 -6.53 -5.13
N LEU A 103 -13.65 -7.52 -5.68
CA LEU A 103 -13.11 -8.88 -5.72
C LEU A 103 -11.86 -8.95 -6.58
N ALA A 104 -11.84 -8.23 -7.70
CA ALA A 104 -10.65 -8.19 -8.55
C ALA A 104 -9.47 -7.59 -7.82
N ILE A 105 -9.70 -6.52 -7.07
CA ILE A 105 -8.65 -5.91 -6.25
C ILE A 105 -8.12 -6.91 -5.22
N MET A 106 -9.01 -7.59 -4.53
CA MET A 106 -8.61 -8.56 -3.50
C MET A 106 -7.84 -9.72 -4.10
N GLN A 107 -8.28 -10.21 -5.25
CA GLN A 107 -7.59 -11.32 -5.91
C GLN A 107 -6.20 -10.90 -6.36
N LEU A 108 -6.07 -9.69 -6.89
CA LEU A 108 -4.77 -9.20 -7.32
C LEU A 108 -3.83 -9.03 -6.14
N MET A 109 -4.33 -8.49 -5.04
CA MET A 109 -3.50 -8.31 -3.85
C MET A 109 -3.07 -9.65 -3.27
N SER A 110 -3.95 -10.64 -3.29
CA SER A 110 -3.58 -11.99 -2.84
C SER A 110 -2.50 -12.59 -3.73
N THR A 111 -2.62 -12.42 -5.03
CA THR A 111 -1.63 -12.90 -5.99
C THR A 111 -0.29 -12.21 -5.76
N ASN A 112 -0.31 -10.89 -5.56
CA ASN A 112 0.90 -10.14 -5.31
C ASN A 112 1.58 -10.57 -4.03
N ALA A 113 0.81 -10.80 -2.97
CA ALA A 113 1.35 -11.26 -1.70
C ALA A 113 1.98 -12.65 -1.84
N LEU A 114 1.31 -13.53 -2.56
CA LEU A 114 1.82 -14.88 -2.78
C LEU A 114 3.12 -14.85 -3.58
N ASN A 115 3.18 -14.00 -4.59
CA ASN A 115 4.39 -13.85 -5.40
C ASN A 115 5.55 -13.32 -4.57
N ARG A 116 5.29 -12.41 -3.65
CA ARG A 116 6.33 -11.90 -2.75
C ARG A 116 6.85 -13.00 -1.84
N VAL A 117 5.97 -13.81 -1.30
CA VAL A 117 6.36 -14.92 -0.44
C VAL A 117 7.22 -15.91 -1.22
N ARG A 118 6.82 -16.24 -2.44
CA ARG A 118 7.60 -17.13 -3.30
C ARG A 118 8.98 -16.56 -3.57
N SER A 119 9.06 -15.27 -3.88
CA SER A 119 10.33 -14.62 -4.17
C SER A 119 11.26 -14.66 -2.97
N VAL A 120 10.72 -14.38 -1.79
CA VAL A 120 11.52 -14.43 -0.55
C VAL A 120 11.99 -15.85 -0.28
N ALA A 121 11.12 -16.83 -0.44
CA ALA A 121 11.46 -18.23 -0.22
C ALA A 121 12.56 -18.69 -1.19
N ILE A 122 12.44 -18.31 -2.45
CA ILE A 122 13.44 -18.69 -3.47
C ILE A 122 14.78 -18.04 -3.14
N ARG A 123 14.76 -16.78 -2.76
CA ARG A 123 16.01 -16.08 -2.39
C ARG A 123 16.64 -16.69 -1.15
N GLY A 124 15.81 -17.02 -0.16
CA GLY A 124 16.31 -17.69 1.04
C GLY A 124 16.94 -19.02 0.75
N LEU A 125 16.30 -19.78 -0.12
CA LEU A 125 16.83 -21.08 -0.53
C LEU A 125 18.15 -20.92 -1.26
N ALA A 126 18.24 -19.99 -2.18
CA ALA A 126 19.47 -19.74 -2.91
C ALA A 126 20.59 -19.32 -1.97
N ASN A 127 20.30 -18.51 -0.99
CA ASN A 127 21.28 -18.08 0.00
C ASN A 127 21.73 -19.24 0.86
N ALA A 128 20.81 -20.11 1.24
CA ALA A 128 21.15 -21.29 2.04
C ALA A 128 22.09 -22.21 1.28
N PHE A 129 21.82 -22.44 0.00
CA PHE A 129 22.71 -23.22 -0.84
C PHE A 129 24.09 -22.59 -0.95
N ARG A 130 24.11 -21.28 -1.12
CA ARG A 130 25.38 -20.57 -1.24
C ARG A 130 26.19 -20.68 0.04
N VAL A 131 25.55 -20.55 1.17
CA VAL A 131 26.22 -20.66 2.46
C VAL A 131 26.74 -22.07 2.70
N GLN A 132 26.00 -23.08 2.27
CA GLN A 132 26.38 -24.45 2.50
C GLN A 132 27.49 -24.95 1.59
N ARG A 133 27.78 -24.21 0.52
CA ARG A 133 28.86 -24.63 -0.36
C ARG A 133 30.18 -24.60 0.36
N PRO A 134 30.96 -25.66 0.21
CA PRO A 134 32.27 -25.66 0.83
C PRO A 134 33.13 -24.57 0.22
N LYS A 135 33.86 -23.93 1.08
CA LYS A 135 34.82 -22.93 0.61
C LYS A 135 36.13 -23.60 0.26
N LYS A 136 36.69 -23.22 -0.81
CA LYS A 136 37.93 -23.80 -1.27
C LYS A 136 39.12 -23.02 -0.87
#